data_f2554fb50cb906a9fb03e7e50fcd7d05
#
_entry.id   f2554fb50cb906a9fb03e7e50fcd7d05
#
_cell.length_a   1.000
_cell.length_b   1.000
_cell.length_c   1.000
_cell.angle_alpha   90.00
_cell.angle_beta   90.00
_cell.angle_gamma   90.00
#
_symmetry.space_group_name_H-M   'P 1'
#
loop_
_entity.id
_entity.type
_entity.pdbx_description
1 polymer ?
#
loop_
_entity_poly.entity_id
_entity_poly.type
_entity_poly.pdbx_seq_one_letter_code
_entity_poly.pdbx_strand_id
1 'polypeptide(L)'
;TRLQWGITLPFDNNYVTYVWFDALLNYISALGWPDGELFAEFWPAVQHITAKDILKPHGIYWPIMLKAAGLPLYRHLNVHGYWNVDNSKMSKSLGNVIEPLELKNVYGLDAFRYFLMREMTFGLDAGFSEVALVQRINADLANDLGNLFSRSLTMIDKYAEGLVPEREAASMLTPDDRELMSAVSSMVVHYQEHMENFHFHKAL
;
A
#
# COMPACT_ATOMS: atom_id res chain seq x y z
N THR A 1 -6.96 -30.77 20.56
CA THR A 1 -6.06 -30.54 21.70
C THR A 1 -6.65 -29.43 22.52
N ARG A 2 -7.11 -29.75 23.76
CA ARG A 2 -7.60 -28.73 24.68
C ARG A 2 -6.37 -27.89 25.11
N LEU A 3 -6.37 -26.59 24.83
CA LEU A 3 -5.41 -25.65 25.40
C LEU A 3 -5.60 -25.66 26.92
N GLN A 4 -4.54 -26.01 27.65
CA GLN A 4 -4.54 -26.00 29.13
C GLN A 4 -4.13 -24.61 29.67
N TRP A 5 -3.78 -23.68 28.80
CA TRP A 5 -3.32 -22.34 29.13
C TRP A 5 -4.15 -21.29 28.40
N GLY A 6 -4.49 -20.21 29.08
CA GLY A 6 -5.21 -19.08 28.51
C GLY A 6 -6.05 -18.33 29.54
N ILE A 7 -6.68 -17.24 29.13
CA ILE A 7 -7.62 -16.46 29.95
C ILE A 7 -8.93 -17.23 30.02
N THR A 8 -9.30 -17.74 31.21
CA THR A 8 -10.52 -18.49 31.43
C THR A 8 -11.76 -17.62 31.24
N LEU A 9 -12.81 -18.16 30.63
CA LEU A 9 -14.07 -17.45 30.52
C LEU A 9 -14.73 -17.28 31.89
N PRO A 10 -15.24 -16.09 32.24
CA PRO A 10 -15.80 -15.83 33.57
C PRO A 10 -17.09 -16.61 33.88
N PHE A 11 -17.76 -17.11 32.85
CA PHE A 11 -19.00 -17.86 32.96
C PHE A 11 -18.85 -19.37 32.70
N ASP A 12 -17.67 -19.83 32.24
CA ASP A 12 -17.38 -21.27 32.07
C ASP A 12 -15.86 -21.54 32.13
N ASN A 13 -15.41 -22.07 33.24
CA ASN A 13 -14.01 -22.37 33.52
C ASN A 13 -13.41 -23.51 32.67
N ASN A 14 -14.22 -24.23 31.89
CA ASN A 14 -13.73 -25.27 30.97
C ASN A 14 -13.19 -24.69 29.65
N TYR A 15 -13.39 -23.41 29.42
CA TYR A 15 -13.00 -22.73 28.20
C TYR A 15 -12.11 -21.51 28.46
N VAL A 16 -11.29 -21.18 27.49
CA VAL A 16 -10.43 -20.02 27.49
C VAL A 16 -10.82 -19.07 26.35
N THR A 17 -10.53 -17.79 26.53
CA THR A 17 -10.77 -16.75 25.51
C THR A 17 -9.98 -17.08 24.26
N TYR A 18 -10.64 -17.01 23.12
CA TYR A 18 -9.98 -17.13 21.81
C TYR A 18 -9.12 -15.91 21.51
N VAL A 19 -7.89 -16.14 21.06
CA VAL A 19 -6.89 -15.08 20.86
C VAL A 19 -7.38 -13.90 20.02
N TRP A 20 -8.21 -14.15 19.02
CA TRP A 20 -8.76 -13.07 18.19
C TRP A 20 -9.79 -12.20 18.90
N PHE A 21 -10.41 -12.70 19.97
CA PHE A 21 -11.28 -11.85 20.79
C PHE A 21 -10.49 -10.76 21.49
N ASP A 22 -9.33 -11.10 22.03
CA ASP A 22 -8.41 -10.12 22.64
C ASP A 22 -7.73 -9.23 21.59
N ALA A 23 -7.13 -9.85 20.57
CA ALA A 23 -6.36 -9.15 19.56
C ALA A 23 -7.15 -8.08 18.79
N LEU A 24 -8.41 -8.31 18.46
CA LEU A 24 -9.23 -7.36 17.69
C LEU A 24 -9.66 -6.15 18.52
N LEU A 25 -9.75 -6.28 19.84
CA LEU A 25 -10.11 -5.16 20.72
C LEU A 25 -9.06 -4.05 20.72
N ASN A 26 -7.80 -4.35 20.34
CA ASN A 26 -6.74 -3.34 20.30
C ASN A 26 -7.09 -2.15 19.39
N TYR A 27 -7.85 -2.36 18.34
CA TYR A 27 -8.23 -1.28 17.41
C TYR A 27 -9.07 -0.18 18.06
N ILE A 28 -9.94 -0.54 18.99
CA ILE A 28 -10.76 0.44 19.72
C ILE A 28 -10.09 0.88 21.03
N SER A 29 -9.38 -0.01 21.71
CA SER A 29 -8.68 0.33 22.95
C SER A 29 -7.51 1.30 22.71
N ALA A 30 -6.81 1.18 21.58
CA ALA A 30 -5.78 2.12 21.17
C ALA A 30 -6.31 3.55 20.95
N LEU A 31 -7.60 3.67 20.60
CA LEU A 31 -8.28 4.95 20.47
C LEU A 31 -8.94 5.41 21.78
N GLY A 32 -8.73 4.66 22.87
CA GLY A 32 -9.22 5.01 24.21
C GLY A 32 -10.69 4.68 24.46
N TRP A 33 -11.35 3.85 23.61
CA TRP A 33 -12.72 3.44 23.88
C TRP A 33 -12.83 2.73 25.25
N PRO A 34 -13.89 2.98 26.07
CA PRO A 34 -15.11 3.74 25.72
C PRO A 34 -15.04 5.26 25.95
N ASP A 35 -14.11 5.75 26.76
CA ASP A 35 -14.16 7.11 27.30
C ASP A 35 -13.20 8.11 26.57
N GLY A 36 -12.38 7.59 25.65
CA GLY A 36 -11.38 8.39 24.95
C GLY A 36 -11.94 9.20 23.78
N GLU A 37 -11.52 10.47 23.67
CA GLU A 37 -11.93 11.39 22.60
C GLU A 37 -11.49 10.92 21.20
N LEU A 38 -10.34 10.26 21.07
CA LEU A 38 -9.79 9.78 19.81
C LEU A 38 -10.70 8.77 19.11
N PHE A 39 -11.48 7.99 19.88
CA PHE A 39 -12.41 7.04 19.28
C PHE A 39 -13.50 7.78 18.48
N ALA A 40 -14.08 8.82 19.03
CA ALA A 40 -15.12 9.60 18.35
C ALA A 40 -14.58 10.33 17.10
N GLU A 41 -13.33 10.78 17.17
CA GLU A 41 -12.67 11.50 16.08
C GLU A 41 -12.26 10.57 14.92
N PHE A 42 -11.54 9.48 15.21
CA PHE A 42 -10.90 8.66 14.17
C PHE A 42 -11.73 7.46 13.71
N TRP A 43 -12.55 6.85 14.59
CA TRP A 43 -13.26 5.63 14.25
C TRP A 43 -14.16 5.74 13.01
N PRO A 44 -14.89 6.85 12.75
CA PRO A 44 -15.72 6.99 11.55
C PRO A 44 -14.97 6.91 10.23
N ALA A 45 -13.64 7.15 10.25
CA ALA A 45 -12.78 7.10 9.06
C ALA A 45 -11.88 5.85 9.01
N VAL A 46 -11.95 4.98 10.03
CA VAL A 46 -11.05 3.82 10.13
C VAL A 46 -11.20 2.87 8.95
N GLN A 47 -10.07 2.51 8.38
CA GLN A 47 -9.93 1.45 7.40
C GLN A 47 -8.91 0.43 7.91
N HIS A 48 -9.21 -0.85 7.74
CA HIS A 48 -8.26 -1.93 8.01
C HIS A 48 -7.51 -2.31 6.73
N ILE A 49 -6.20 -2.50 6.85
CA ILE A 49 -5.36 -3.09 5.80
C ILE A 49 -4.75 -4.35 6.40
N THR A 50 -5.08 -5.50 5.83
CA THR A 50 -4.67 -6.80 6.36
C THR A 50 -4.25 -7.76 5.26
N ALA A 51 -3.44 -8.76 5.62
CA ALA A 51 -3.16 -9.86 4.71
C ALA A 51 -4.32 -10.87 4.66
N LYS A 52 -4.40 -11.61 3.57
CA LYS A 52 -5.49 -12.57 3.29
C LYS A 52 -5.68 -13.68 4.34
N ASP A 53 -4.63 -14.05 5.08
CA ASP A 53 -4.69 -15.10 6.11
C ASP A 53 -5.52 -14.70 7.34
N ILE A 54 -5.62 -13.40 7.61
CA ILE A 54 -6.41 -12.86 8.71
C ILE A 54 -7.70 -12.16 8.24
N LEU A 55 -8.11 -12.41 6.99
CA LEU A 55 -9.39 -11.91 6.46
C LEU A 55 -10.59 -12.37 7.31
N LYS A 56 -10.62 -13.64 7.71
CA LYS A 56 -11.73 -14.17 8.50
C LYS A 56 -11.92 -13.48 9.87
N PRO A 57 -10.86 -13.28 10.68
CA PRO A 57 -10.98 -12.50 11.90
C PRO A 57 -11.49 -11.08 11.68
N HIS A 58 -10.98 -10.38 10.67
CA HIS A 58 -11.32 -8.98 10.42
C HIS A 58 -12.64 -8.78 9.69
N GLY A 59 -12.99 -9.69 8.76
CA GLY A 59 -14.20 -9.57 7.94
C GLY A 59 -15.43 -10.26 8.52
N ILE A 60 -15.26 -11.16 9.50
CA ILE A 60 -16.39 -11.89 10.12
C ILE A 60 -16.44 -11.63 11.63
N TYR A 61 -15.40 -12.00 12.38
CA TYR A 61 -15.45 -11.93 13.84
C TYR A 61 -15.53 -10.49 14.34
N TRP A 62 -14.69 -9.61 13.77
CA TRP A 62 -14.64 -8.22 14.19
C TRP A 62 -15.95 -7.44 13.95
N PRO A 63 -16.61 -7.50 12.79
CA PRO A 63 -17.93 -6.91 12.60
C PRO A 63 -18.99 -7.44 13.56
N ILE A 64 -18.96 -8.74 13.88
CA ILE A 64 -19.90 -9.34 14.85
C ILE A 64 -19.63 -8.78 16.25
N MET A 65 -18.37 -8.68 16.67
CA MET A 65 -17.98 -8.14 17.97
C MET A 65 -18.40 -6.66 18.10
N LEU A 66 -18.13 -5.85 17.09
CA LEU A 66 -18.55 -4.45 17.07
C LEU A 66 -20.05 -4.29 17.18
N LYS A 67 -20.81 -5.05 16.41
CA LYS A 67 -22.28 -5.04 16.48
C LYS A 67 -22.81 -5.51 17.84
N ALA A 68 -22.21 -6.55 18.42
CA ALA A 68 -22.59 -7.04 19.75
C ALA A 68 -22.31 -6.00 20.85
N ALA A 69 -21.29 -5.17 20.69
CA ALA A 69 -20.96 -4.06 21.58
C ALA A 69 -21.75 -2.77 21.28
N GLY A 70 -22.64 -2.77 20.29
CA GLY A 70 -23.39 -1.57 19.88
C GLY A 70 -22.54 -0.51 19.17
N LEU A 71 -21.37 -0.90 18.63
CA LEU A 71 -20.44 0.02 17.97
C LEU A 71 -20.65 0.05 16.46
N PRO A 72 -20.37 1.21 15.81
CA PRO A 72 -20.37 1.30 14.36
C PRO A 72 -19.25 0.46 13.75
N LEU A 73 -19.47 -0.03 12.52
CA LEU A 73 -18.44 -0.75 11.78
C LEU A 73 -17.36 0.21 11.27
N TYR A 74 -16.16 -0.32 11.02
CA TYR A 74 -15.11 0.35 10.28
C TYR A 74 -15.56 0.62 8.83
N ARG A 75 -14.90 1.56 8.15
CA ARG A 75 -15.31 2.03 6.82
C ARG A 75 -14.96 1.02 5.72
N HIS A 76 -13.73 0.51 5.70
CA HIS A 76 -13.24 -0.43 4.68
C HIS A 76 -12.34 -1.49 5.28
N LEU A 77 -12.34 -2.66 4.64
CA LEU A 77 -11.37 -3.74 4.87
C LEU A 77 -10.62 -4.00 3.55
N ASN A 78 -9.38 -3.57 3.50
CA ASN A 78 -8.50 -3.71 2.35
C ASN A 78 -7.59 -4.92 2.58
N VAL A 79 -7.67 -5.91 1.70
CA VAL A 79 -6.99 -7.19 1.88
C VAL A 79 -5.94 -7.37 0.79
N HIS A 80 -4.68 -7.53 1.19
CA HIS A 80 -3.57 -7.77 0.27
C HIS A 80 -3.12 -9.23 0.27
N GLY A 81 -2.46 -9.64 -0.83
CA GLY A 81 -1.81 -10.93 -0.97
C GLY A 81 -0.46 -11.00 -0.26
N TYR A 82 0.28 -12.08 -0.52
CA TYR A 82 1.62 -12.28 -0.01
C TYR A 82 2.70 -11.92 -1.02
N TRP A 83 3.85 -11.53 -0.50
CA TRP A 83 5.09 -11.59 -1.24
C TRP A 83 5.71 -12.99 -1.07
N ASN A 84 5.88 -13.69 -2.16
CA ASN A 84 6.47 -15.02 -2.22
C ASN A 84 7.89 -14.93 -2.76
N VAL A 85 8.77 -15.83 -2.31
CA VAL A 85 10.10 -16.03 -2.86
C VAL A 85 10.17 -17.46 -3.40
N ASP A 86 10.61 -17.64 -4.65
CA ASP A 86 10.67 -18.93 -5.32
C ASP A 86 9.33 -19.71 -5.26
N ASN A 87 8.22 -18.99 -5.51
CA ASN A 87 6.85 -19.51 -5.43
C ASN A 87 6.45 -20.05 -4.04
N SER A 88 7.19 -19.70 -3.00
CA SER A 88 6.94 -20.12 -1.63
C SER A 88 6.73 -18.92 -0.71
N LYS A 89 5.83 -19.05 0.26
CA LYS A 89 5.66 -18.05 1.31
C LYS A 89 6.97 -17.89 2.08
N MET A 90 7.37 -16.64 2.36
CA MET A 90 8.52 -16.35 3.20
C MET A 90 8.36 -16.97 4.58
N SER A 91 9.39 -17.68 5.04
CA SER A 91 9.43 -18.29 6.36
C SER A 91 10.85 -18.28 6.92
N LYS A 92 10.99 -17.89 8.19
CA LYS A 92 12.28 -17.93 8.89
C LYS A 92 12.87 -19.34 8.92
N SER A 93 12.02 -20.36 9.02
CA SER A 93 12.46 -21.78 9.03
C SER A 93 12.98 -22.26 7.67
N LEU A 94 12.55 -21.64 6.57
CA LEU A 94 13.03 -21.94 5.22
C LEU A 94 14.24 -21.09 4.82
N GLY A 95 14.57 -20.07 5.60
CA GLY A 95 15.68 -19.17 5.29
C GLY A 95 15.50 -18.29 4.06
N ASN A 96 14.26 -18.19 3.53
CA ASN A 96 13.93 -17.43 2.35
C ASN A 96 13.31 -16.05 2.67
N VAL A 97 13.55 -15.54 3.86
CA VAL A 97 13.07 -14.21 4.28
C VAL A 97 13.96 -13.15 3.66
N ILE A 98 13.34 -12.22 2.97
CA ILE A 98 14.01 -11.02 2.46
C ILE A 98 14.03 -9.97 3.56
N GLU A 99 15.23 -9.42 3.86
CA GLU A 99 15.39 -8.38 4.84
C GLU A 99 15.24 -6.99 4.17
N PRO A 100 14.16 -6.24 4.43
CA PRO A 100 13.88 -4.99 3.73
C PRO A 100 14.95 -3.91 3.94
N LEU A 101 15.63 -3.91 5.11
CA LEU A 101 16.65 -2.92 5.42
C LEU A 101 17.93 -3.15 4.59
N GLU A 102 18.27 -4.39 4.27
CA GLU A 102 19.39 -4.71 3.39
C GLU A 102 19.12 -4.21 1.97
N LEU A 103 17.94 -4.49 1.44
CA LEU A 103 17.55 -3.99 0.10
C LEU A 103 17.51 -2.47 0.04
N LYS A 104 17.01 -1.82 1.08
CA LYS A 104 17.05 -0.36 1.20
C LYS A 104 18.49 0.18 1.12
N ASN A 105 19.43 -0.49 1.77
CA ASN A 105 20.83 -0.04 1.81
C ASN A 105 21.54 -0.25 0.45
N VAL A 106 21.15 -1.27 -0.30
CA VAL A 106 21.75 -1.58 -1.62
C VAL A 106 21.13 -0.73 -2.74
N TYR A 107 19.79 -0.65 -2.79
CA TYR A 107 19.05 -0.06 -3.92
C TYR A 107 18.46 1.32 -3.62
N GLY A 108 18.48 1.76 -2.38
CA GLY A 108 17.80 2.98 -1.94
C GLY A 108 16.34 2.74 -1.54
N LEU A 109 15.84 3.60 -0.64
CA LEU A 109 14.49 3.46 -0.08
C LEU A 109 13.41 3.64 -1.15
N ASP A 110 13.54 4.67 -1.98
CA ASP A 110 12.49 5.04 -2.93
C ASP A 110 12.37 4.03 -4.07
N ALA A 111 13.50 3.53 -4.59
CA ALA A 111 13.50 2.49 -5.62
C ALA A 111 12.88 1.18 -5.10
N PHE A 112 13.18 0.79 -3.87
CA PHE A 112 12.60 -0.40 -3.25
C PHE A 112 11.09 -0.23 -3.02
N ARG A 113 10.65 0.92 -2.50
CA ARG A 113 9.22 1.23 -2.32
C ARG A 113 8.47 1.26 -3.65
N TYR A 114 9.08 1.89 -4.66
CA TYR A 114 8.53 1.91 -6.02
C TYR A 114 8.28 0.48 -6.54
N PHE A 115 9.29 -0.38 -6.44
CA PHE A 115 9.16 -1.78 -6.84
C PHE A 115 8.00 -2.48 -6.15
N LEU A 116 7.89 -2.37 -4.82
CA LEU A 116 6.82 -3.05 -4.07
C LEU A 116 5.42 -2.60 -4.52
N MET A 117 5.25 -1.31 -4.78
CA MET A 117 3.95 -0.76 -5.20
C MET A 117 3.64 -1.04 -6.67
N ARG A 118 4.66 -1.04 -7.53
CA ARG A 118 4.52 -1.19 -8.97
C ARG A 118 4.36 -2.65 -9.42
N GLU A 119 5.05 -3.57 -8.75
CA GLU A 119 5.07 -4.99 -9.13
C GLU A 119 3.84 -5.75 -8.64
N MET A 120 3.31 -5.41 -7.47
CA MET A 120 2.16 -6.11 -6.88
C MET A 120 0.83 -5.52 -7.38
N THR A 121 -0.04 -6.37 -7.91
CA THR A 121 -1.47 -6.03 -8.01
C THR A 121 -2.10 -6.21 -6.63
N PHE A 122 -2.59 -5.14 -6.02
CA PHE A 122 -3.18 -5.20 -4.69
C PHE A 122 -4.31 -6.24 -4.64
N GLY A 123 -4.32 -7.07 -3.61
CA GLY A 123 -5.25 -8.20 -3.46
C GLY A 123 -4.72 -9.55 -3.97
N LEU A 124 -3.72 -9.55 -4.84
CA LEU A 124 -3.08 -10.77 -5.36
C LEU A 124 -1.72 -11.03 -4.73
N ASP A 125 -1.27 -12.29 -4.80
CA ASP A 125 0.09 -12.64 -4.43
C ASP A 125 1.07 -12.13 -5.50
N ALA A 126 2.26 -11.72 -5.05
CA ALA A 126 3.35 -11.31 -5.93
C ALA A 126 4.62 -12.10 -5.64
N GLY A 127 5.42 -12.31 -6.67
CA GLY A 127 6.74 -12.92 -6.55
C GLY A 127 7.81 -11.86 -6.33
N PHE A 128 8.62 -12.01 -5.30
CA PHE A 128 9.81 -11.20 -5.13
C PHE A 128 11.01 -11.90 -5.77
N SER A 129 11.76 -11.17 -6.58
CA SER A 129 13.13 -11.52 -6.94
C SER A 129 13.97 -10.26 -7.09
N GLU A 130 15.23 -10.35 -6.70
CA GLU A 130 16.18 -9.24 -6.84
C GLU A 130 16.41 -8.87 -8.32
N VAL A 131 16.35 -9.87 -9.20
CA VAL A 131 16.42 -9.66 -10.66
C VAL A 131 15.24 -8.80 -11.14
N ALA A 132 14.01 -9.08 -10.69
CA ALA A 132 12.84 -8.28 -11.05
C ALA A 132 12.94 -6.84 -10.51
N LEU A 133 13.46 -6.66 -9.30
CA LEU A 133 13.72 -5.35 -8.70
C LEU A 133 14.68 -4.53 -9.56
N VAL A 134 15.82 -5.12 -9.95
CA VAL A 134 16.82 -4.45 -10.81
C VAL A 134 16.25 -4.14 -12.20
N GLN A 135 15.51 -5.08 -12.78
CA GLN A 135 14.85 -4.86 -14.07
C GLN A 135 13.85 -3.70 -14.02
N ARG A 136 13.07 -3.61 -12.97
CA ARG A 136 12.09 -2.53 -12.78
C ARG A 136 12.77 -1.17 -12.60
N ILE A 137 13.84 -1.10 -11.80
CA ILE A 137 14.64 0.11 -11.65
C ILE A 137 15.20 0.56 -13.00
N ASN A 138 15.79 -0.35 -13.76
CA ASN A 138 16.39 -0.01 -15.06
C ASN A 138 15.35 0.39 -16.09
N ALA A 139 14.24 -0.32 -16.21
CA ALA A 139 13.20 -0.04 -17.19
C ALA A 139 12.46 1.27 -16.84
N ASP A 140 11.80 1.30 -15.71
CA ASP A 140 10.85 2.36 -15.39
C ASP A 140 11.55 3.64 -14.91
N LEU A 141 12.53 3.51 -14.01
CA LEU A 141 13.18 4.69 -13.41
C LEU A 141 14.34 5.23 -14.24
N ALA A 142 15.22 4.36 -14.75
CA ALA A 142 16.36 4.82 -15.51
C ALA A 142 16.01 5.08 -16.99
N ASN A 143 15.42 4.09 -17.67
CA ASN A 143 15.17 4.23 -19.11
C ASN A 143 13.95 5.09 -19.43
N ASP A 144 12.84 4.96 -18.70
CA ASP A 144 11.67 5.78 -18.99
C ASP A 144 11.77 7.15 -18.34
N LEU A 145 11.65 7.26 -17.02
CA LEU A 145 11.64 8.55 -16.33
C LEU A 145 12.98 9.27 -16.44
N GLY A 146 14.09 8.58 -16.22
CA GLY A 146 15.44 9.16 -16.25
C GLY A 146 15.80 9.68 -17.63
N ASN A 147 15.51 8.94 -18.70
CA ASN A 147 15.73 9.39 -20.07
C ASN A 147 14.83 10.57 -20.45
N LEU A 148 13.55 10.54 -20.08
CA LEU A 148 12.64 11.67 -20.32
C LEU A 148 13.21 12.94 -19.69
N PHE A 149 13.59 12.87 -18.42
CA PHE A 149 14.13 14.00 -17.67
C PHE A 149 15.46 14.50 -18.28
N SER A 150 16.41 13.60 -18.52
CA SER A 150 17.72 13.93 -19.08
C SER A 150 17.62 14.56 -20.48
N ARG A 151 16.77 14.00 -21.35
CA ARG A 151 16.57 14.54 -22.71
C ARG A 151 15.87 15.89 -22.67
N SER A 152 14.88 16.08 -21.81
CA SER A 152 14.21 17.38 -21.66
C SER A 152 15.17 18.47 -21.19
N LEU A 153 16.01 18.20 -20.19
CA LEU A 153 17.01 19.13 -19.70
C LEU A 153 18.08 19.45 -20.79
N THR A 154 18.54 18.43 -21.53
CA THR A 154 19.48 18.60 -22.61
C THR A 154 18.92 19.50 -23.73
N MET A 155 17.62 19.37 -24.03
CA MET A 155 16.95 20.23 -25.00
C MET A 155 16.83 21.68 -24.50
N ILE A 156 16.48 21.87 -23.22
CA ILE A 156 16.42 23.22 -22.61
C ILE A 156 17.80 23.86 -22.63
N ASP A 157 18.86 23.17 -22.27
CA ASP A 157 20.22 23.67 -22.30
C ASP A 157 20.64 24.06 -23.73
N LYS A 158 20.42 23.17 -24.69
CA LYS A 158 20.87 23.35 -26.07
C LYS A 158 20.09 24.40 -26.85
N TYR A 159 18.77 24.53 -26.62
CA TYR A 159 17.91 25.36 -27.47
C TYR A 159 17.33 26.58 -26.74
N ALA A 160 17.43 26.64 -25.43
CA ALA A 160 16.92 27.74 -24.61
C ALA A 160 17.97 28.26 -23.59
N GLU A 161 19.27 28.04 -23.87
CA GLU A 161 20.40 28.54 -23.04
C GLU A 161 20.28 28.18 -21.55
N GLY A 162 19.70 27.00 -21.23
CA GLY A 162 19.47 26.54 -19.87
C GLY A 162 18.28 27.19 -19.16
N LEU A 163 17.54 28.05 -19.81
CA LEU A 163 16.36 28.71 -19.24
C LEU A 163 15.08 28.01 -19.70
N VAL A 164 14.16 27.76 -18.76
CA VAL A 164 12.86 27.25 -19.13
C VAL A 164 12.12 28.34 -19.93
N PRO A 165 11.69 28.04 -21.18
CA PRO A 165 10.98 29.02 -22.00
C PRO A 165 9.71 29.52 -21.34
N GLU A 166 9.37 30.79 -21.57
CA GLU A 166 8.07 31.31 -21.14
C GLU A 166 6.94 30.58 -21.86
N ARG A 167 5.84 30.43 -21.12
CA ARG A 167 4.65 29.76 -21.67
C ARG A 167 4.06 30.62 -22.79
N GLU A 168 3.89 30.03 -23.96
CA GLU A 168 3.22 30.69 -25.08
C GLU A 168 1.73 30.98 -24.78
N ALA A 169 1.20 32.02 -25.45
CA ALA A 169 -0.21 32.33 -25.38
C ALA A 169 -1.07 31.15 -25.91
N ALA A 170 -2.22 30.91 -25.32
CA ALA A 170 -3.09 29.78 -25.67
C ALA A 170 -3.51 29.75 -27.16
N SER A 171 -3.48 30.91 -27.83
CA SER A 171 -3.75 31.05 -29.27
C SER A 171 -2.64 30.55 -30.19
N MET A 172 -1.42 30.40 -29.64
CA MET A 172 -0.23 29.95 -30.38
C MET A 172 0.04 28.45 -30.21
N LEU A 173 -0.64 27.79 -29.29
CA LEU A 173 -0.47 26.35 -29.06
C LEU A 173 -0.92 25.53 -30.26
N THR A 174 -0.08 24.59 -30.67
CA THR A 174 -0.40 23.62 -31.71
C THR A 174 -1.41 22.57 -31.19
N PRO A 175 -2.02 21.76 -32.08
CA PRO A 175 -2.81 20.62 -31.65
C PRO A 175 -2.06 19.67 -30.72
N ASP A 176 -0.78 19.37 -31.03
CA ASP A 176 0.08 18.46 -30.26
C ASP A 176 0.37 19.01 -28.84
N ASP A 177 0.58 20.33 -28.71
CA ASP A 177 0.75 20.98 -27.41
C ASP A 177 -0.51 20.81 -26.54
N ARG A 178 -1.67 20.99 -27.14
CA ARG A 178 -2.97 20.81 -26.44
C ARG A 178 -3.20 19.37 -26.03
N GLU A 179 -2.86 18.42 -26.89
CA GLU A 179 -2.97 16.99 -26.58
C GLU A 179 -2.04 16.63 -25.42
N LEU A 180 -0.79 17.05 -25.44
CA LEU A 180 0.16 16.83 -24.36
C LEU A 180 -0.32 17.45 -23.03
N MET A 181 -0.79 18.69 -23.06
CA MET A 181 -1.33 19.36 -21.87
C MET A 181 -2.55 18.63 -21.30
N SER A 182 -3.43 18.15 -22.18
CA SER A 182 -4.61 17.35 -21.78
C SER A 182 -4.17 16.03 -21.16
N ALA A 183 -3.21 15.34 -21.77
CA ALA A 183 -2.68 14.07 -21.25
C ALA A 183 -2.06 14.25 -19.85
N VAL A 184 -1.23 15.30 -19.65
CA VAL A 184 -0.64 15.61 -18.34
C VAL A 184 -1.72 15.93 -17.29
N SER A 185 -2.73 16.70 -17.65
CA SER A 185 -3.83 17.04 -16.75
C SER A 185 -4.65 15.80 -16.35
N SER A 186 -4.93 14.94 -17.34
CA SER A 186 -5.65 13.67 -17.10
C SER A 186 -4.83 12.67 -16.28
N MET A 187 -3.52 12.65 -16.46
CA MET A 187 -2.61 11.78 -15.69
C MET A 187 -2.74 12.02 -14.17
N VAL A 188 -2.83 13.28 -13.73
CA VAL A 188 -2.97 13.60 -12.29
C VAL A 188 -4.28 13.05 -11.74
N VAL A 189 -5.37 13.18 -12.48
CA VAL A 189 -6.68 12.66 -12.08
C VAL A 189 -6.67 11.13 -12.00
N HIS A 190 -6.15 10.47 -13.03
CA HIS A 190 -6.04 9.01 -13.04
C HIS A 190 -5.10 8.47 -11.95
N TYR A 191 -3.99 9.18 -11.70
CA TYR A 191 -3.09 8.84 -10.60
C TYR A 191 -3.83 8.85 -9.26
N GLN A 192 -4.55 9.93 -8.94
CA GLN A 192 -5.30 10.04 -7.70
C GLN A 192 -6.36 8.94 -7.58
N GLU A 193 -7.15 8.73 -8.64
CA GLU A 193 -8.17 7.69 -8.69
C GLU A 193 -7.58 6.29 -8.45
N HIS A 194 -6.46 5.97 -9.09
CA HIS A 194 -5.80 4.69 -8.90
C HIS A 194 -5.20 4.54 -7.51
N MET A 195 -4.63 5.59 -6.94
CA MET A 195 -4.10 5.57 -5.57
C MET A 195 -5.21 5.35 -4.53
N GLU A 196 -6.34 6.06 -4.67
CA GLU A 196 -7.50 5.93 -3.77
C GLU A 196 -8.13 4.53 -3.80
N ASN A 197 -8.08 3.87 -4.97
CA ASN A 197 -8.62 2.53 -5.17
C ASN A 197 -7.58 1.40 -4.97
N PHE A 198 -6.40 1.70 -4.44
CA PHE A 198 -5.32 0.74 -4.23
C PHE A 198 -4.80 0.07 -5.52
N HIS A 199 -5.04 0.67 -6.67
CA HIS A 199 -4.50 0.24 -7.97
C HIS A 199 -3.09 0.79 -8.19
N PHE A 200 -2.20 0.64 -7.22
CA PHE A 200 -0.86 1.23 -7.20
C PHE A 200 -0.05 0.92 -8.46
N HIS A 201 -0.12 -0.33 -8.95
CA HIS A 201 0.55 -0.78 -10.17
C HIS A 201 0.08 -0.07 -11.45
N LYS A 202 -1.06 0.62 -11.43
CA LYS A 202 -1.57 1.45 -12.52
C LYS A 202 -1.29 2.93 -12.30
N ALA A 203 -1.17 3.34 -11.05
CA ALA A 203 -0.86 4.71 -10.70
C ALA A 203 0.60 5.06 -11.00
N LEU A 204 1.49 4.08 -10.85
CA LEU A 204 2.94 4.18 -11.05
C LEU A 204 3.35 3.59 -12.39
#